data_17ad680f8bd9ed06c4013eecaeff7555
#
_entry.id   17ad680f8bd9ed06c4013eecaeff7555
#
_cell.length_a   1.000
_cell.length_b   1.000
_cell.length_c   1.000
_cell.angle_alpha   90.00
_cell.angle_beta   90.00
_cell.angle_gamma   90.00
#
_symmetry.space_group_name_H-M   'P 1'
#
loop_
_entity.id
_entity.type
_entity.pdbx_description
1 polymer ?
#
loop_
_entity_poly.entity_id
_entity_poly.type
_entity_poly.pdbx_seq_one_letter_code
_entity_poly.pdbx_strand_id
1 'polypeptide(L)'
;MTEHGLRRYMKSTAVRKLTVPVLQILLDKVAEFTAHVGPDSYFSVCLYEYFAFAKIRSRNEEATAFNNRGDWVGISLIPSWTKPEYDGFARDWVHSTVDALADAERKDDPTEEGVVGKRGYGNGSDGLEKVTQVFGANYPRLRKIKKKYDPELLFRKWFPIVPAED
;
A
#
# COMPACT_ATOMS: atom_id res chain seq x y z
N MET A 1 -5.77 16.02 -13.51
CA MET A 1 -7.19 15.97 -13.92
C MET A 1 -7.53 14.51 -14.20
N THR A 2 -8.55 13.95 -13.58
CA THR A 2 -8.93 12.55 -13.79
C THR A 2 -9.93 12.49 -14.92
N GLU A 3 -9.54 11.89 -16.04
CA GLU A 3 -10.46 11.66 -17.16
C GLU A 3 -11.48 10.59 -16.78
N HIS A 4 -12.75 10.85 -17.11
CA HIS A 4 -13.82 9.90 -16.87
C HIS A 4 -13.74 8.71 -17.85
N GLY A 5 -14.09 7.52 -17.37
CA GLY A 5 -14.14 6.31 -18.22
C GLY A 5 -12.85 5.47 -18.23
N LEU A 6 -11.78 5.93 -17.58
CA LEU A 6 -10.57 5.12 -17.41
C LEU A 6 -10.79 4.02 -16.37
N ARG A 7 -10.32 2.83 -16.68
CA ARG A 7 -10.11 1.76 -15.72
C ARG A 7 -8.85 2.04 -14.92
N ARG A 8 -8.88 1.77 -13.63
CA ARG A 8 -7.73 2.00 -12.74
C ARG A 8 -7.65 0.92 -11.69
N TYR A 9 -6.45 0.65 -11.30
CA TYR A 9 -6.15 -0.10 -10.09
C TYR A 9 -5.18 0.71 -9.26
N MET A 10 -5.30 0.68 -7.95
CA MET A 10 -4.40 1.43 -7.08
C MET A 10 -3.92 0.54 -5.95
N LYS A 11 -2.62 0.55 -5.73
CA LYS A 11 -2.00 -0.04 -4.56
C LYS A 11 -0.84 0.81 -4.11
N SER A 12 -0.75 1.05 -2.82
CA SER A 12 0.39 1.74 -2.21
C SER A 12 1.27 0.74 -1.48
N THR A 13 2.56 1.01 -1.52
CA THR A 13 3.58 0.37 -0.70
C THR A 13 4.48 1.45 -0.11
N ALA A 14 5.49 1.06 0.66
CA ALA A 14 6.46 2.00 1.18
C ALA A 14 7.85 1.36 1.17
N VAL A 15 8.86 2.19 0.96
CA VAL A 15 10.27 1.82 1.06
C VAL A 15 10.98 2.75 2.05
N ARG A 16 12.07 2.29 2.67
CA ARG A 16 12.84 3.14 3.59
C ARG A 16 13.55 4.27 2.87
N LYS A 17 14.11 3.97 1.70
CA LYS A 17 14.88 4.94 0.90
C LYS A 17 14.58 4.75 -0.58
N LEU A 18 14.50 5.84 -1.30
CA LEU A 18 14.57 5.81 -2.76
C LEU A 18 16.02 5.70 -3.19
N THR A 19 16.51 4.47 -3.23
CA THR A 19 17.85 4.14 -3.76
C THR A 19 17.81 4.04 -5.28
N VAL A 20 18.99 4.09 -5.92
CA VAL A 20 19.08 3.91 -7.39
C VAL A 20 18.46 2.58 -7.83
N PRO A 21 18.72 1.43 -7.17
CA PRO A 21 18.04 0.17 -7.52
C PRO A 21 16.50 0.25 -7.41
N VAL A 22 15.97 0.87 -6.37
CA VAL A 22 14.50 1.05 -6.21
C VAL A 22 13.93 1.88 -7.35
N LEU A 23 14.58 3.00 -7.70
CA LEU A 23 14.14 3.85 -8.81
C LEU A 23 14.24 3.11 -10.16
N GLN A 24 15.29 2.31 -10.37
CA GLN A 24 15.44 1.51 -11.59
C GLN A 24 14.31 0.50 -11.74
N ILE A 25 13.96 -0.24 -10.66
CA ILE A 25 12.83 -1.16 -10.66
C ILE A 25 11.54 -0.45 -11.09
N LEU A 26 11.28 0.73 -10.55
CA LEU A 26 10.08 1.48 -10.89
C LEU A 26 10.06 1.95 -12.34
N LEU A 27 11.20 2.41 -12.86
CA LEU A 27 11.34 2.81 -14.27
C LEU A 27 11.12 1.61 -15.21
N ASP A 28 11.75 0.48 -14.92
CA ASP A 28 11.61 -0.74 -15.71
C ASP A 28 10.16 -1.25 -15.71
N LYS A 29 9.50 -1.22 -14.57
CA LYS A 29 8.10 -1.59 -14.43
C LYS A 29 7.16 -0.65 -15.17
N VAL A 30 7.40 0.66 -15.14
CA VAL A 30 6.62 1.62 -15.93
C VAL A 30 6.83 1.39 -17.42
N ALA A 31 8.06 1.13 -17.86
CA ALA A 31 8.36 0.78 -19.24
C ALA A 31 7.65 -0.51 -19.70
N GLU A 32 7.66 -1.55 -18.85
CA GLU A 32 6.91 -2.81 -19.07
C GLU A 32 5.43 -2.55 -19.28
N PHE A 33 4.80 -1.78 -18.37
CA PHE A 33 3.38 -1.45 -18.46
C PHE A 33 3.04 -0.68 -19.73
N THR A 34 3.82 0.35 -20.02
CA THR A 34 3.62 1.20 -21.21
C THR A 34 3.81 0.43 -22.50
N ALA A 35 4.79 -0.48 -22.56
CA ALA A 35 5.03 -1.33 -23.73
C ALA A 35 3.87 -2.30 -23.98
N HIS A 36 3.26 -2.84 -22.92
CA HIS A 36 2.16 -3.80 -23.03
C HIS A 36 0.81 -3.16 -23.35
N VAL A 37 0.49 -2.04 -22.67
CA VAL A 37 -0.82 -1.37 -22.79
C VAL A 37 -0.84 -0.33 -23.93
N GLY A 38 0.33 0.20 -24.31
CA GLY A 38 0.47 1.20 -25.34
C GLY A 38 -0.09 2.57 -24.95
N PRO A 39 -0.65 3.34 -25.91
CA PRO A 39 -1.13 4.71 -25.67
C PRO A 39 -2.19 4.81 -24.56
N ASP A 40 -2.95 3.74 -24.32
CA ASP A 40 -4.00 3.69 -23.29
C ASP A 40 -3.41 3.81 -21.85
N SER A 41 -2.08 3.66 -21.67
CA SER A 41 -1.38 3.79 -20.40
C SER A 41 -1.07 5.25 -19.99
N TYR A 42 -1.40 6.23 -20.81
CA TYR A 42 -0.94 7.63 -20.68
C TYR A 42 -1.22 8.26 -19.31
N PHE A 43 -2.31 7.91 -18.64
CA PHE A 43 -2.66 8.43 -17.30
C PHE A 43 -2.18 7.57 -16.14
N SER A 44 -1.31 6.60 -16.41
CA SER A 44 -0.68 5.82 -15.36
C SER A 44 0.31 6.67 -14.56
N VAL A 45 0.28 6.53 -13.23
CA VAL A 45 1.10 7.31 -12.31
C VAL A 45 1.83 6.38 -11.34
N CYS A 46 3.10 6.65 -11.14
CA CYS A 46 3.88 6.15 -10.02
C CYS A 46 4.25 7.36 -9.15
N LEU A 47 3.60 7.49 -8.00
CA LEU A 47 3.73 8.64 -7.11
C LEU A 47 4.62 8.29 -5.92
N TYR A 48 5.61 9.16 -5.64
CA TYR A 48 6.45 9.09 -4.45
C TYR A 48 6.02 10.17 -3.47
N GLU A 49 5.77 9.80 -2.23
CA GLU A 49 5.28 10.72 -1.23
C GLU A 49 6.32 10.92 -0.12
N TYR A 50 6.92 12.10 -0.10
CA TYR A 50 7.84 12.55 0.93
C TYR A 50 7.15 13.48 1.92
N PHE A 51 7.21 13.13 3.20
CA PHE A 51 6.68 13.95 4.27
C PHE A 51 7.75 14.33 5.29
N ALA A 52 7.50 15.36 6.06
CA ALA A 52 8.30 15.70 7.24
C ALA A 52 7.97 14.74 8.39
N PHE A 53 8.64 13.58 8.44
CA PHE A 53 8.32 12.48 9.35
C PHE A 53 8.57 12.77 10.83
N ALA A 54 9.30 13.83 11.19
CA ALA A 54 9.66 14.13 12.59
C ALA A 54 8.44 14.14 13.53
N LYS A 55 7.33 14.76 13.11
CA LYS A 55 6.09 14.79 13.89
C LYS A 55 5.37 13.44 13.96
N ILE A 56 5.40 12.68 12.89
CA ILE A 56 4.82 11.33 12.81
C ILE A 56 5.58 10.41 13.77
N ARG A 57 6.92 10.42 13.75
CA ARG A 57 7.79 9.62 14.62
C ARG A 57 7.73 10.02 16.09
N SER A 58 7.41 11.28 16.40
CA SER A 58 7.32 11.76 17.78
C SER A 58 6.14 11.15 18.57
N ARG A 59 5.27 10.39 17.91
CA ARG A 59 4.15 9.69 18.54
C ARG A 59 4.44 8.21 18.66
N ASN A 60 4.06 7.62 19.77
CA ASN A 60 4.11 6.17 19.95
C ASN A 60 3.24 5.48 18.88
N GLU A 61 3.70 4.34 18.36
CA GLU A 61 2.96 3.54 17.37
C GLU A 61 1.57 3.13 17.87
N GLU A 62 1.42 2.91 19.16
CA GLU A 62 0.16 2.53 19.80
C GLU A 62 -0.76 3.71 20.14
N ALA A 63 -0.36 4.95 19.89
CA ALA A 63 -1.15 6.12 20.25
C ALA A 63 -2.49 6.22 19.49
N THR A 64 -2.54 5.70 18.27
CA THR A 64 -3.75 5.73 17.40
C THR A 64 -3.85 4.42 16.61
N ALA A 65 -4.90 4.28 15.80
CA ALA A 65 -5.01 3.15 14.87
C ALA A 65 -3.92 3.12 13.79
N PHE A 66 -3.32 4.28 13.47
CA PHE A 66 -2.25 4.41 12.49
C PHE A 66 -0.93 3.91 13.06
N ASN A 67 -0.41 2.81 12.52
CA ASN A 67 0.80 2.13 13.00
C ASN A 67 2.05 2.42 12.16
N ASN A 68 1.93 3.11 11.03
CA ASN A 68 3.04 3.37 10.12
C ASN A 68 3.79 4.66 10.48
N ARG A 69 4.57 4.62 11.57
CA ARG A 69 5.26 5.81 12.14
C ARG A 69 6.77 5.83 11.93
N GLY A 70 7.27 5.03 10.98
CA GLY A 70 8.68 5.03 10.61
C GLY A 70 9.05 6.06 9.54
N ASP A 71 10.32 6.05 9.13
CA ASP A 71 10.83 6.79 7.97
C ASP A 71 10.55 6.00 6.70
N TRP A 72 9.35 6.16 6.17
CA TRP A 72 8.91 5.44 4.99
C TRP A 72 8.56 6.41 3.89
N VAL A 73 9.12 6.18 2.71
CA VAL A 73 8.70 6.86 1.49
C VAL A 73 7.54 6.07 0.92
N GLY A 74 6.36 6.68 0.89
CA GLY A 74 5.18 6.10 0.27
C GLY A 74 5.34 6.04 -1.25
N ILE A 75 4.96 4.91 -1.84
CA ILE A 75 4.90 4.71 -3.28
C ILE A 75 3.49 4.27 -3.64
N SER A 76 2.80 5.06 -4.45
CA SER A 76 1.48 4.73 -4.97
C SER A 76 1.57 4.36 -6.44
N LEU A 77 1.20 3.13 -6.77
CA LEU A 77 1.14 2.59 -8.12
C LEU A 77 -0.29 2.72 -8.61
N ILE A 78 -0.49 3.50 -9.66
CA ILE A 78 -1.83 3.83 -10.20
C ILE A 78 -1.82 3.62 -11.72
N PRO A 79 -1.75 2.36 -12.20
CA PRO A 79 -1.93 2.08 -13.61
C PRO A 79 -3.33 2.49 -14.07
N SER A 80 -3.42 3.00 -15.29
CA SER A 80 -4.67 3.39 -15.95
C SER A 80 -4.71 2.83 -17.36
N TRP A 81 -5.89 2.40 -17.79
CA TRP A 81 -6.11 1.82 -19.12
C TRP A 81 -7.58 1.95 -19.52
N THR A 82 -7.92 1.66 -20.78
CA THR A 82 -9.29 1.76 -21.29
C THR A 82 -9.93 0.40 -21.50
N LYS A 83 -9.16 -0.59 -21.99
CA LYS A 83 -9.71 -1.87 -22.44
C LYS A 83 -9.77 -2.92 -21.33
N PRO A 84 -10.91 -3.61 -21.13
CA PRO A 84 -11.06 -4.63 -20.09
C PRO A 84 -10.04 -5.77 -20.16
N GLU A 85 -9.51 -6.07 -21.35
CA GLU A 85 -8.52 -7.13 -21.57
C GLU A 85 -7.21 -6.92 -20.77
N TYR A 86 -6.91 -5.69 -20.39
CA TYR A 86 -5.72 -5.36 -19.57
C TYR A 86 -5.95 -5.46 -18.06
N ASP A 87 -7.17 -5.77 -17.60
CA ASP A 87 -7.48 -5.79 -16.16
C ASP A 87 -6.60 -6.76 -15.37
N GLY A 88 -6.40 -7.97 -15.89
CA GLY A 88 -5.56 -9.00 -15.27
C GLY A 88 -4.11 -8.54 -15.21
N PHE A 89 -3.56 -8.16 -16.37
CA PHE A 89 -2.18 -7.68 -16.47
C PHE A 89 -1.91 -6.48 -15.52
N ALA A 90 -2.80 -5.50 -15.47
CA ALA A 90 -2.61 -4.32 -14.63
C ALA A 90 -2.56 -4.68 -13.13
N ARG A 91 -3.36 -5.63 -12.68
CA ARG A 91 -3.30 -6.13 -11.29
C ARG A 91 -2.01 -6.89 -11.01
N ASP A 92 -1.63 -7.81 -11.88
CA ASP A 92 -0.41 -8.59 -11.74
C ASP A 92 0.83 -7.70 -11.79
N TRP A 93 0.82 -6.68 -12.64
CA TRP A 93 1.87 -5.67 -12.71
C TRP A 93 2.05 -4.92 -11.39
N VAL A 94 0.94 -4.48 -10.77
CA VAL A 94 1.00 -3.79 -9.47
C VAL A 94 1.56 -4.71 -8.39
N HIS A 95 1.06 -5.96 -8.28
CA HIS A 95 1.54 -6.91 -7.29
C HIS A 95 3.00 -7.27 -7.50
N SER A 96 3.40 -7.61 -8.72
CA SER A 96 4.80 -7.93 -9.04
C SER A 96 5.75 -6.74 -8.80
N THR A 97 5.28 -5.51 -8.98
CA THR A 97 6.06 -4.32 -8.66
C THR A 97 6.27 -4.17 -7.16
N VAL A 98 5.21 -4.37 -6.36
CA VAL A 98 5.32 -4.35 -4.89
C VAL A 98 6.28 -5.44 -4.40
N ASP A 99 6.20 -6.65 -4.96
CA ASP A 99 7.09 -7.76 -4.61
C ASP A 99 8.55 -7.46 -4.97
N ALA A 100 8.80 -6.90 -6.15
CA ALA A 100 10.16 -6.51 -6.57
C ALA A 100 10.77 -5.42 -5.66
N LEU A 101 9.97 -4.45 -5.22
CA LEU A 101 10.40 -3.45 -4.25
C LEU A 101 10.70 -4.07 -2.89
N ALA A 102 9.86 -5.01 -2.46
CA ALA A 102 10.07 -5.76 -1.22
C ALA A 102 11.36 -6.58 -1.25
N ASP A 103 11.65 -7.22 -2.38
CA ASP A 103 12.88 -7.99 -2.57
C ASP A 103 14.12 -7.11 -2.57
N ALA A 104 14.05 -5.92 -3.17
CA ALA A 104 15.15 -4.95 -3.14
C ALA A 104 15.46 -4.48 -1.72
N GLU A 105 14.43 -4.17 -0.93
CA GLU A 105 14.57 -3.80 0.48
C GLU A 105 15.20 -4.91 1.32
N ARG A 106 14.76 -6.16 1.15
CA ARG A 106 15.33 -7.31 1.85
C ARG A 106 16.80 -7.55 1.53
N LYS A 107 17.23 -7.24 0.30
CA LYS A 107 18.64 -7.33 -0.10
C LYS A 107 19.49 -6.23 0.52
N ASP A 108 18.92 -5.03 0.69
CA ASP A 108 19.61 -3.90 1.29
C ASP A 108 19.74 -4.05 2.83
N ASP A 109 18.70 -4.59 3.48
CA ASP A 109 18.68 -4.88 4.92
C ASP A 109 18.03 -6.24 5.23
N PRO A 110 18.82 -7.33 5.28
CA PRO A 110 18.31 -8.67 5.59
C PRO A 110 17.75 -8.84 7.01
N THR A 111 18.05 -7.93 7.95
CA THR A 111 17.57 -8.03 9.34
C THR A 111 16.11 -7.63 9.49
N GLU A 112 15.57 -6.96 8.50
CA GLU A 112 14.19 -6.50 8.44
C GLU A 112 13.28 -7.49 7.70
N GLU A 113 13.25 -8.73 8.18
CA GLU A 113 12.29 -9.72 7.67
C GLU A 113 10.87 -9.18 7.72
N GLY A 114 10.39 -8.75 6.58
CA GLY A 114 8.98 -8.54 6.32
C GLY A 114 8.42 -7.17 6.65
N VAL A 115 9.18 -6.10 6.57
CA VAL A 115 8.67 -4.73 6.75
C VAL A 115 8.03 -4.20 5.47
N VAL A 116 8.56 -4.58 4.31
CA VAL A 116 7.98 -4.21 3.02
C VAL A 116 6.74 -5.06 2.74
N GLY A 117 5.62 -4.41 2.46
CA GLY A 117 4.31 -5.06 2.28
C GLY A 117 3.57 -5.39 3.58
N LYS A 118 4.20 -5.29 4.76
CA LYS A 118 3.55 -5.50 6.07
C LYS A 118 3.00 -4.22 6.69
N ARG A 119 3.40 -3.05 6.22
CA ARG A 119 2.89 -1.76 6.69
C ARG A 119 2.00 -1.14 5.63
N GLY A 120 0.88 -1.82 5.34
CA GLY A 120 -0.14 -1.29 4.45
C GLY A 120 -0.75 -0.02 5.02
N TYR A 121 -0.72 1.06 4.25
CA TYR A 121 -1.57 2.20 4.52
C TYR A 121 -2.97 1.89 3.99
N GLY A 122 -3.95 1.73 4.88
CA GLY A 122 -5.28 1.24 4.51
C GLY A 122 -5.97 2.04 3.39
N ASN A 123 -5.67 3.33 3.25
CA ASN A 123 -6.23 4.14 2.16
C ASN A 123 -5.60 3.86 0.79
N GLY A 124 -4.39 3.34 0.76
CA GLY A 124 -3.68 2.98 -0.47
C GLY A 124 -3.68 1.48 -0.75
N SER A 125 -4.45 0.71 0.00
CA SER A 125 -4.56 -0.73 -0.15
C SER A 125 -5.55 -1.11 -1.26
N ASP A 126 -5.42 -2.34 -1.75
CA ASP A 126 -6.39 -2.99 -2.62
C ASP A 126 -7.39 -3.89 -1.85
N GLY A 127 -7.31 -3.90 -0.52
CA GLY A 127 -8.18 -4.67 0.36
C GLY A 127 -7.76 -6.13 0.57
N LEU A 128 -6.63 -6.56 0.03
CA LEU A 128 -6.13 -7.94 0.14
C LEU A 128 -5.23 -8.16 1.35
N GLU A 129 -4.76 -7.10 2.01
CA GLU A 129 -3.95 -7.20 3.22
C GLU A 129 -4.75 -7.73 4.40
N LYS A 130 -4.08 -8.49 5.26
CA LYS A 130 -4.70 -8.89 6.53
C LYS A 130 -4.89 -7.69 7.44
N VAL A 131 -6.04 -7.61 8.11
CA VAL A 131 -6.36 -6.54 9.06
C VAL A 131 -5.27 -6.36 10.14
N THR A 132 -4.61 -7.44 10.55
CA THR A 132 -3.49 -7.42 11.49
C THR A 132 -2.23 -6.77 10.91
N GLN A 133 -2.05 -6.79 9.60
CA GLN A 133 -0.96 -6.07 8.93
C GLN A 133 -1.25 -4.57 8.87
N VAL A 134 -2.51 -4.20 8.60
CA VAL A 134 -2.94 -2.79 8.50
C VAL A 134 -2.84 -2.09 9.85
N PHE A 135 -3.25 -2.74 10.94
CA PHE A 135 -3.29 -2.12 12.28
C PHE A 135 -2.14 -2.55 13.21
N GLY A 136 -1.36 -3.57 12.85
CA GLY A 136 -0.22 -4.05 13.63
C GLY A 136 -0.56 -4.32 15.08
N ALA A 137 0.31 -3.88 16.00
CA ALA A 137 0.13 -4.05 17.45
C ALA A 137 -1.11 -3.32 18.01
N ASN A 138 -1.70 -2.39 17.26
CA ASN A 138 -2.92 -1.69 17.66
C ASN A 138 -4.17 -2.56 17.56
N TYR A 139 -4.15 -3.65 16.79
CA TYR A 139 -5.34 -4.44 16.49
C TYR A 139 -6.06 -4.99 17.74
N PRO A 140 -5.38 -5.56 18.76
CA PRO A 140 -6.05 -6.03 19.96
C PRO A 140 -6.81 -4.94 20.73
N ARG A 141 -6.22 -3.73 20.82
CA ARG A 141 -6.88 -2.59 21.43
C ARG A 141 -8.07 -2.10 20.60
N LEU A 142 -7.94 -2.08 19.29
CA LEU A 142 -9.01 -1.70 18.36
C LEU A 142 -10.19 -2.67 18.45
N ARG A 143 -9.96 -3.97 18.65
CA ARG A 143 -11.01 -4.96 18.90
C ARG A 143 -11.84 -4.63 20.17
N LYS A 144 -11.19 -4.23 21.27
CA LYS A 144 -11.87 -3.81 22.51
C LYS A 144 -12.70 -2.54 22.29
N ILE A 145 -12.16 -1.58 21.56
CA ILE A 145 -12.89 -0.35 21.18
C ILE A 145 -14.09 -0.71 20.30
N LYS A 146 -13.89 -1.57 19.33
CA LYS A 146 -14.97 -2.04 18.44
C LYS A 146 -16.09 -2.71 19.22
N LYS A 147 -15.77 -3.58 20.18
CA LYS A 147 -16.76 -4.22 21.05
C LYS A 147 -17.61 -3.19 21.81
N LYS A 148 -16.98 -2.11 22.29
CA LYS A 148 -17.68 -1.07 23.05
C LYS A 148 -18.60 -0.21 22.18
N TYR A 149 -18.19 0.14 20.94
CA TYR A 149 -18.88 1.17 20.16
C TYR A 149 -19.64 0.63 18.95
N ASP A 150 -19.29 -0.55 18.47
CA ASP A 150 -19.92 -1.20 17.31
C ASP A 150 -19.88 -2.72 17.43
N PRO A 151 -20.53 -3.29 18.49
CA PRO A 151 -20.53 -4.74 18.72
C PRO A 151 -21.24 -5.51 17.62
N GLU A 152 -22.20 -4.91 16.93
CA GLU A 152 -23.00 -5.53 15.87
C GLU A 152 -22.36 -5.40 14.48
N LEU A 153 -21.14 -4.85 14.38
CA LEU A 153 -20.41 -4.71 13.11
C LEU A 153 -21.18 -3.92 12.03
N LEU A 154 -21.83 -2.83 12.37
CA LEU A 154 -22.47 -1.92 11.42
C LEU A 154 -21.44 -1.37 10.43
N PHE A 155 -20.23 -1.01 10.90
CA PHE A 155 -19.11 -0.57 10.09
C PHE A 155 -18.17 -1.76 9.79
N ARG A 156 -18.46 -2.51 8.72
CA ARG A 156 -17.80 -3.77 8.36
C ARG A 156 -17.14 -3.79 6.99
N LYS A 157 -17.04 -2.64 6.32
CA LYS A 157 -16.39 -2.55 5.01
C LYS A 157 -14.90 -2.29 5.14
N TRP A 158 -14.17 -2.56 4.08
CA TRP A 158 -12.74 -2.38 3.90
C TRP A 158 -11.96 -3.34 4.82
N PHE A 159 -11.29 -2.85 5.87
CA PHE A 159 -10.59 -3.68 6.85
C PHE A 159 -11.44 -3.81 8.13
N PRO A 160 -12.38 -4.75 8.21
CA PRO A 160 -13.28 -4.86 9.34
C PRO A 160 -12.54 -5.31 10.60
N ILE A 161 -12.62 -4.49 11.65
CA ILE A 161 -12.13 -4.84 12.96
C ILE A 161 -13.20 -5.69 13.64
N VAL A 162 -12.87 -6.96 13.94
CA VAL A 162 -13.78 -7.87 14.64
C VAL A 162 -13.78 -7.50 16.13
N PRO A 163 -14.95 -7.38 16.79
CA PRO A 163 -15.05 -7.13 18.23
C PRO A 163 -14.25 -8.16 19.03
N ALA A 164 -13.72 -7.76 20.19
CA ALA A 164 -13.07 -8.70 21.09
C ALA A 164 -14.12 -9.66 21.67
N GLU A 165 -13.73 -10.90 21.90
CA GLU A 165 -14.48 -11.86 22.68
C GLU A 165 -14.49 -11.48 24.17
N ASP A 166 -15.39 -12.06 24.97
CA ASP A 166 -15.45 -11.84 26.40
C ASP A 166 -14.24 -12.41 27.13
#